data_ada55ce00170deeff3c2abae440520bc
#
_entry.id   ada55ce00170deeff3c2abae440520bc
#
_cell.length_a   1.000
_cell.length_b   1.000
_cell.length_c   1.000
_cell.angle_alpha   90.00
_cell.angle_beta   90.00
_cell.angle_gamma   90.00
#
_symmetry.space_group_name_H-M   'P 1'
#
loop_
_entity.id
_entity.type
_entity.pdbx_description
1 polymer ?
#
loop_
_entity_poly.entity_id
_entity_poly.type
_entity_poly.pdbx_seq_one_letter_code
_entity_poly.pdbx_strand_id
1 'polypeptide(L)'
;MPIEQRVMNAPARPTAAPSGGIKAKKDAPAAEPEAPAKKSKKLLFIIGGAVVAAGAGAYFFLFAGSGEEKAEPEVIPGEVLTVEAMSLNLADGHYLRLGLGLQLVADLQEDVDAAKARDAAIALFSGRTVAEVTDPETRDALKAELSEILVHDYHGEVIEVYLTDYVTQ
;
A
#
# COMPACT_ATOMS: atom_id res chain seq x y z
N MET A 1 -55.45 -8.56 5.36
CA MET A 1 -55.62 -9.06 6.74
C MET A 1 -54.26 -9.01 7.39
N PRO A 2 -54.20 -8.51 8.56
CA PRO A 2 -53.33 -7.42 8.98
C PRO A 2 -52.20 -7.90 9.93
N ILE A 3 -51.10 -7.07 9.96
CA ILE A 3 -50.63 -6.31 11.13
C ILE A 3 -50.18 -7.14 12.35
N GLU A 4 -48.99 -6.88 12.83
CA GLU A 4 -48.59 -6.40 14.15
C GLU A 4 -47.06 -6.31 14.18
N GLN A 5 -46.41 -5.24 14.18
CA GLN A 5 -46.04 -4.23 15.19
C GLN A 5 -45.87 -4.77 16.62
N ARG A 6 -44.61 -4.68 17.11
CA ARG A 6 -44.23 -4.47 18.52
C ARG A 6 -42.77 -4.04 18.53
N VAL A 7 -42.45 -2.85 18.66
CA VAL A 7 -42.44 -1.74 19.60
C VAL A 7 -41.93 -2.13 21.00
N MET A 8 -40.85 -1.46 21.36
CA MET A 8 -40.39 -1.00 22.68
C MET A 8 -39.93 -2.01 23.72
N ASN A 9 -38.72 -1.79 24.24
CA ASN A 9 -38.57 -1.18 25.57
C ASN A 9 -37.11 -0.91 25.91
N ALA A 10 -36.75 0.35 26.09
CA ALA A 10 -35.77 0.77 27.07
C ALA A 10 -36.52 0.96 28.40
N PRO A 11 -35.89 0.79 29.58
CA PRO A 11 -35.54 1.98 30.34
C PRO A 11 -34.29 1.89 31.25
N ALA A 12 -33.62 3.00 31.33
CA ALA A 12 -33.54 3.85 32.52
C ALA A 12 -32.53 3.47 33.61
N ARG A 13 -31.62 4.45 33.83
CA ARG A 13 -30.87 4.76 35.05
C ARG A 13 -31.75 4.89 36.30
N PRO A 14 -31.16 4.76 37.53
CA PRO A 14 -30.97 5.95 38.39
C PRO A 14 -29.62 5.95 39.12
N THR A 15 -28.98 7.07 39.14
CA THR A 15 -28.77 8.09 40.19
C THR A 15 -28.84 7.62 41.66
N ALA A 16 -27.76 7.83 42.42
CA ALA A 16 -27.70 8.65 43.62
C ALA A 16 -26.35 8.54 44.34
N ALA A 17 -25.72 9.65 44.53
CA ALA A 17 -24.86 9.97 45.66
C ALA A 17 -25.77 10.31 46.86
N PRO A 18 -25.34 10.56 48.11
CA PRO A 18 -24.22 11.43 48.48
C PRO A 18 -23.57 11.12 49.86
N SER A 19 -22.64 12.04 50.22
CA SER A 19 -22.35 12.55 51.57
C SER A 19 -21.46 11.67 52.49
N GLY A 20 -20.46 12.13 53.16
CA GLY A 20 -20.06 13.40 53.68
C GLY A 20 -19.11 13.20 54.85
N GLY A 21 -18.38 14.25 55.21
CA GLY A 21 -17.82 14.47 56.56
C GLY A 21 -16.29 14.41 56.61
N ILE A 22 -15.60 15.49 56.45
CA ILE A 22 -15.29 16.66 57.32
C ILE A 22 -14.46 16.32 58.59
N LYS A 23 -13.36 17.07 58.71
CA LYS A 23 -12.57 17.58 59.83
C LYS A 23 -11.27 16.85 60.11
N ALA A 24 -10.22 17.50 59.90
CA ALA A 24 -9.63 18.74 60.41
C ALA A 24 -8.53 18.49 61.45
N LYS A 25 -7.39 19.08 61.10
CA LYS A 25 -6.50 19.91 61.94
C LYS A 25 -5.56 19.18 62.92
N LYS A 26 -4.30 19.42 62.86
CA LYS A 26 -3.50 20.50 63.34
C LYS A 26 -2.09 20.05 63.78
N ASP A 27 -1.17 20.87 63.43
CA ASP A 27 0.06 21.28 64.08
C ASP A 27 1.36 20.51 63.84
N ALA A 28 2.25 21.26 63.22
CA ALA A 28 3.70 21.18 63.29
C ALA A 28 4.18 21.64 64.71
N PRO A 29 5.40 21.50 65.15
CA PRO A 29 6.62 21.88 64.43
C PRO A 29 7.90 21.07 64.79
N ALA A 30 8.92 21.37 64.00
CA ALA A 30 10.32 21.59 64.36
C ALA A 30 11.34 20.45 64.38
N ALA A 31 12.39 20.78 63.64
CA ALA A 31 13.83 20.58 63.83
C ALA A 31 14.47 19.27 63.34
N GLU A 32 15.21 19.45 62.28
CA GLU A 32 16.55 18.96 61.88
C GLU A 32 17.34 18.12 62.90
N PRO A 33 18.24 17.19 62.53
CA PRO A 33 19.30 17.44 61.58
C PRO A 33 19.65 16.29 60.61
N GLU A 34 20.43 16.67 59.64
CA GLU A 34 21.08 15.97 58.57
C GLU A 34 21.62 14.55 58.85
N ALA A 35 21.41 13.65 57.88
CA ALA A 35 22.30 12.54 57.61
C ALA A 35 22.32 12.21 56.11
N PRO A 36 23.45 11.74 55.55
CA PRO A 36 23.79 11.92 54.15
C PRO A 36 23.00 11.07 53.18
N ALA A 37 22.64 11.68 52.09
CA ALA A 37 21.95 11.06 50.97
C ALA A 37 22.75 9.87 50.37
N LYS A 38 22.32 8.67 50.61
CA LYS A 38 22.74 7.47 49.85
C LYS A 38 22.34 7.69 48.39
N LYS A 39 23.32 8.03 47.55
CA LYS A 39 23.14 8.11 46.09
C LYS A 39 22.52 6.82 45.59
N SER A 40 21.28 6.87 45.23
CA SER A 40 20.50 5.77 44.76
C SER A 40 21.10 5.25 43.46
N LYS A 41 21.61 3.99 43.44
CA LYS A 41 22.09 3.29 42.27
C LYS A 41 21.02 3.24 41.14
N LYS A 42 19.74 3.46 41.50
CA LYS A 42 18.64 3.55 40.55
C LYS A 42 18.75 4.77 39.61
N LEU A 43 19.34 5.91 40.08
CA LEU A 43 19.53 7.08 39.22
C LEU A 43 20.59 6.82 38.13
N LEU A 44 21.64 6.07 38.48
CA LEU A 44 22.68 5.66 37.52
C LEU A 44 22.15 4.74 36.41
N PHE A 45 21.19 3.85 36.75
CA PHE A 45 20.55 2.99 35.75
C PHE A 45 19.58 3.76 34.83
N ILE A 46 18.90 4.79 35.35
CA ILE A 46 18.00 5.65 34.54
C ILE A 46 18.81 6.52 33.57
N ILE A 47 19.92 7.10 34.03
CA ILE A 47 20.80 7.90 33.15
C ILE A 47 21.51 7.02 32.13
N GLY A 48 22.00 5.84 32.53
CA GLY A 48 22.61 4.87 31.61
C GLY A 48 21.61 4.36 30.54
N GLY A 49 20.37 4.06 30.93
CA GLY A 49 19.31 3.67 30.02
C GLY A 49 18.91 4.76 29.01
N ALA A 50 18.87 6.01 29.46
CA ALA A 50 18.56 7.16 28.62
C ALA A 50 19.64 7.44 27.57
N VAL A 51 20.92 7.26 27.92
CA VAL A 51 22.05 7.44 26.98
C VAL A 51 22.08 6.34 25.95
N VAL A 52 21.80 5.07 26.33
CA VAL A 52 21.73 3.94 25.39
C VAL A 52 20.52 4.10 24.45
N ALA A 53 19.37 4.53 24.95
CA ALA A 53 18.18 4.79 24.13
C ALA A 53 18.39 5.97 23.16
N ALA A 54 19.04 7.05 23.61
CA ALA A 54 19.39 8.19 22.76
C ALA A 54 20.45 7.81 21.71
N GLY A 55 21.43 6.99 22.08
CA GLY A 55 22.46 6.47 21.15
C GLY A 55 21.88 5.51 20.10
N ALA A 56 20.99 4.62 20.51
CA ALA A 56 20.29 3.69 19.60
C ALA A 56 19.31 4.46 18.69
N GLY A 57 18.61 5.48 19.21
CA GLY A 57 17.73 6.34 18.42
C GLY A 57 18.49 7.18 17.40
N ALA A 58 19.64 7.76 17.78
CA ALA A 58 20.50 8.51 16.88
C ALA A 58 21.15 7.61 15.83
N TYR A 59 21.59 6.40 16.22
CA TYR A 59 22.11 5.40 15.28
C TYR A 59 21.05 5.00 14.28
N PHE A 60 19.82 4.69 14.74
CA PHE A 60 18.71 4.32 13.87
C PHE A 60 18.30 5.48 12.93
N PHE A 61 18.29 6.72 13.44
CA PHE A 61 17.95 7.90 12.63
C PHE A 61 19.04 8.25 11.60
N LEU A 62 20.32 8.08 11.94
CA LEU A 62 21.44 8.37 11.05
C LEU A 62 21.74 7.24 10.05
N PHE A 63 21.45 5.97 10.42
CA PHE A 63 21.77 4.82 9.57
C PHE A 63 20.55 4.16 8.94
N ALA A 64 19.37 4.21 9.53
CA ALA A 64 18.15 3.68 8.94
C ALA A 64 17.42 4.70 8.04
N GLY A 65 17.79 6.00 8.16
CA GLY A 65 17.27 7.08 7.30
C GLY A 65 18.03 7.29 6.01
N SER A 66 19.19 6.61 5.83
CA SER A 66 19.87 6.55 4.54
C SER A 66 19.48 5.26 3.82
N GLY A 67 18.16 5.08 3.57
CA GLY A 67 17.76 4.35 2.39
C GLY A 67 18.30 5.16 1.21
N GLU A 68 19.46 4.82 0.71
CA GLU A 68 19.78 5.09 -0.67
C GLU A 68 18.62 4.49 -1.44
N GLU A 69 17.70 5.33 -1.83
CA GLU A 69 16.84 5.10 -2.98
C GLU A 69 17.85 4.78 -4.08
N LYS A 70 18.11 3.47 -4.26
CA LYS A 70 18.90 2.96 -5.34
C LYS A 70 18.22 3.55 -6.56
N ALA A 71 18.81 4.61 -7.12
CA ALA A 71 18.33 5.21 -8.33
C ALA A 71 18.21 4.04 -9.32
N GLU A 72 16.99 3.59 -9.58
CA GLU A 72 16.75 2.70 -10.70
C GLU A 72 17.42 3.37 -11.88
N PRO A 73 18.21 2.64 -12.66
CA PRO A 73 18.85 3.22 -13.83
C PRO A 73 17.76 3.93 -14.62
N GLU A 74 17.96 5.23 -14.85
CA GLU A 74 17.01 6.06 -15.55
C GLU A 74 16.85 5.47 -16.96
N VAL A 75 15.77 4.69 -17.13
CA VAL A 75 15.49 3.99 -18.37
C VAL A 75 15.05 5.05 -19.37
N ILE A 76 15.86 5.30 -20.36
CA ILE A 76 15.56 6.28 -21.42
C ILE A 76 14.55 5.61 -22.38
N PRO A 77 13.34 6.17 -22.54
CA PRO A 77 12.36 5.62 -23.47
C PRO A 77 12.82 5.83 -24.93
N GLY A 78 12.73 4.76 -25.71
CA GLY A 78 13.00 4.72 -27.14
C GLY A 78 11.74 4.86 -27.98
N GLU A 79 11.66 4.12 -29.09
CA GLU A 79 10.48 4.14 -29.93
C GLU A 79 9.35 3.26 -29.38
N VAL A 80 8.13 3.47 -29.90
CA VAL A 80 6.97 2.62 -29.58
C VAL A 80 6.76 1.63 -30.70
N LEU A 81 6.94 0.34 -30.40
CA LEU A 81 6.60 -0.74 -31.32
C LEU A 81 5.08 -0.96 -31.34
N THR A 82 4.47 -0.78 -32.51
CA THR A 82 3.03 -1.03 -32.69
C THR A 82 2.77 -2.50 -32.96
N VAL A 83 1.95 -3.13 -32.11
CA VAL A 83 1.39 -4.46 -32.31
C VAL A 83 0.01 -4.32 -32.91
N GLU A 84 -0.16 -4.84 -34.14
CA GLU A 84 -1.44 -4.77 -34.84
C GLU A 84 -2.59 -5.38 -34.00
N ALA A 85 -3.76 -4.75 -34.11
CA ALA A 85 -4.94 -5.18 -33.38
C ALA A 85 -5.34 -6.61 -33.75
N MET A 86 -5.61 -7.41 -32.73
CA MET A 86 -6.10 -8.79 -32.81
C MET A 86 -7.49 -8.89 -32.22
N SER A 87 -8.24 -9.90 -32.65
CA SER A 87 -9.54 -10.23 -32.06
C SER A 87 -9.38 -11.39 -31.09
N LEU A 88 -9.75 -11.17 -29.84
CA LEU A 88 -9.69 -12.14 -28.75
C LEU A 88 -11.09 -12.63 -28.40
N ASN A 89 -11.24 -13.93 -28.22
CA ASN A 89 -12.53 -14.51 -27.83
C ASN A 89 -12.81 -14.22 -26.34
N LEU A 90 -13.93 -13.61 -26.06
CA LEU A 90 -14.45 -13.44 -24.72
C LEU A 90 -15.46 -14.55 -24.37
N ALA A 91 -15.96 -14.54 -23.14
CA ALA A 91 -17.04 -15.40 -22.72
C ALA A 91 -18.33 -15.12 -23.54
N ASP A 92 -19.24 -16.09 -23.56
CA ASP A 92 -20.57 -15.98 -24.18
C ASP A 92 -20.57 -15.62 -25.68
N GLY A 93 -19.44 -15.89 -26.37
CA GLY A 93 -19.33 -15.68 -27.81
C GLY A 93 -19.06 -14.23 -28.24
N HIS A 94 -18.67 -13.39 -27.29
CA HIS A 94 -18.23 -12.03 -27.57
C HIS A 94 -16.76 -11.95 -27.97
N TYR A 95 -16.34 -10.79 -28.46
CA TYR A 95 -14.98 -10.55 -28.91
C TYR A 95 -14.46 -9.22 -28.36
N LEU A 96 -13.17 -9.19 -28.04
CA LEU A 96 -12.41 -8.00 -27.76
C LEU A 96 -11.42 -7.79 -28.93
N ARG A 97 -11.52 -6.65 -29.61
CA ARG A 97 -10.46 -6.18 -30.50
C ARG A 97 -9.45 -5.41 -29.65
N LEU A 98 -8.21 -5.90 -29.62
CA LEU A 98 -7.13 -5.38 -28.80
C LEU A 98 -5.91 -5.07 -29.67
N GLY A 99 -5.46 -3.82 -29.67
CA GLY A 99 -4.18 -3.36 -30.22
C GLY A 99 -3.27 -2.92 -29.08
N LEU A 100 -1.96 -3.09 -29.25
CA LEU A 100 -0.96 -2.72 -28.26
C LEU A 100 0.10 -1.80 -28.84
N GLY A 101 0.65 -0.92 -28.01
CA GLY A 101 1.90 -0.21 -28.24
C GLY A 101 2.88 -0.59 -27.14
N LEU A 102 4.08 -1.02 -27.51
CA LEU A 102 5.14 -1.38 -26.56
C LEU A 102 6.16 -0.26 -26.54
N GLN A 103 6.30 0.44 -25.42
CA GLN A 103 7.37 1.40 -25.24
C GLN A 103 8.67 0.64 -25.03
N LEU A 104 9.58 0.81 -25.96
CA LEU A 104 10.90 0.18 -25.88
C LEU A 104 11.89 1.09 -25.13
N VAL A 105 12.98 0.51 -24.64
CA VAL A 105 14.14 1.28 -24.17
C VAL A 105 14.86 1.90 -25.38
N ALA A 106 15.57 3.00 -25.15
CA ALA A 106 16.50 3.52 -26.15
C ALA A 106 17.71 2.56 -26.30
N ASP A 107 18.36 2.60 -27.46
CA ASP A 107 19.58 1.84 -27.73
C ASP A 107 19.43 0.30 -27.69
N LEU A 108 18.29 -0.22 -28.17
CA LEU A 108 18.11 -1.65 -28.37
C LEU A 108 19.15 -2.21 -29.34
N GLN A 109 19.69 -3.39 -28.98
CA GLN A 109 20.71 -4.09 -29.81
C GLN A 109 20.06 -4.97 -30.87
N GLU A 110 18.81 -5.41 -30.64
CA GLU A 110 18.07 -6.35 -31.47
C GLU A 110 16.64 -5.85 -31.67
N ASP A 111 16.00 -6.32 -32.78
CA ASP A 111 14.58 -6.03 -33.02
C ASP A 111 13.69 -6.83 -32.08
N VAL A 112 12.76 -6.14 -31.41
CA VAL A 112 11.77 -6.77 -30.52
C VAL A 112 10.64 -7.39 -31.36
N ASP A 113 10.43 -8.71 -31.20
CA ASP A 113 9.34 -9.41 -31.87
C ASP A 113 8.03 -9.27 -31.10
N ALA A 114 6.96 -8.90 -31.78
CA ALA A 114 5.63 -8.75 -31.21
C ALA A 114 4.94 -10.07 -30.79
N ALA A 115 5.51 -11.23 -31.11
CA ALA A 115 4.87 -12.52 -30.86
C ALA A 115 4.62 -12.80 -29.38
N LYS A 116 5.59 -12.50 -28.50
CA LYS A 116 5.42 -12.66 -27.05
C LYS A 116 4.30 -11.77 -26.50
N ALA A 117 4.20 -10.52 -26.98
CA ALA A 117 3.14 -9.60 -26.56
C ALA A 117 1.75 -10.09 -26.99
N ARG A 118 1.65 -10.68 -28.17
CA ARG A 118 0.40 -11.29 -28.64
C ARG A 118 0.01 -12.51 -27.80
N ASP A 119 0.96 -13.38 -27.51
CA ASP A 119 0.73 -14.59 -26.69
C ASP A 119 0.26 -14.22 -25.28
N ALA A 120 0.95 -13.30 -24.62
CA ALA A 120 0.57 -12.79 -23.29
C ALA A 120 -0.83 -12.16 -23.30
N ALA A 121 -1.14 -11.35 -24.32
CA ALA A 121 -2.47 -10.74 -24.46
C ALA A 121 -3.57 -11.79 -24.66
N ILE A 122 -3.32 -12.80 -25.48
CA ILE A 122 -4.25 -13.91 -25.68
C ILE A 122 -4.50 -14.65 -24.36
N ALA A 123 -3.44 -14.97 -23.63
CA ALA A 123 -3.53 -15.69 -22.36
C ALA A 123 -4.31 -14.90 -21.31
N LEU A 124 -4.09 -13.58 -21.22
CA LEU A 124 -4.67 -12.73 -20.19
C LEU A 124 -6.13 -12.35 -20.44
N PHE A 125 -6.50 -12.07 -21.69
CA PHE A 125 -7.82 -11.51 -22.02
C PHE A 125 -8.83 -12.55 -22.52
N SER A 126 -8.38 -13.68 -23.07
CA SER A 126 -9.33 -14.69 -23.61
C SER A 126 -10.19 -15.30 -22.51
N GLY A 127 -11.48 -15.50 -22.84
CA GLY A 127 -12.45 -16.10 -21.92
C GLY A 127 -12.98 -15.19 -20.82
N ARG A 128 -12.51 -13.95 -20.72
CA ARG A 128 -13.08 -12.96 -19.80
C ARG A 128 -14.46 -12.52 -20.24
N THR A 129 -15.29 -12.05 -19.33
CA THR A 129 -16.60 -11.50 -19.65
C THR A 129 -16.50 -10.08 -20.21
N VAL A 130 -17.50 -9.65 -20.99
CA VAL A 130 -17.61 -8.27 -21.47
C VAL A 130 -17.64 -7.29 -20.28
N ALA A 131 -18.32 -7.65 -19.19
CA ALA A 131 -18.40 -6.81 -17.99
C ALA A 131 -17.01 -6.56 -17.37
N GLU A 132 -16.17 -7.60 -17.25
CA GLU A 132 -14.81 -7.46 -16.72
C GLU A 132 -13.94 -6.56 -17.61
N VAL A 133 -13.95 -6.78 -18.92
CA VAL A 133 -13.08 -6.00 -19.81
C VAL A 133 -13.57 -4.55 -20.04
N THR A 134 -14.86 -4.26 -19.82
CA THR A 134 -15.40 -2.90 -19.95
C THR A 134 -15.35 -2.09 -18.66
N ASP A 135 -15.21 -2.75 -17.52
CA ASP A 135 -15.03 -2.07 -16.23
C ASP A 135 -13.68 -1.34 -16.19
N PRO A 136 -13.68 -0.02 -15.87
CA PRO A 136 -12.44 0.76 -15.89
C PRO A 136 -11.37 0.26 -14.93
N GLU A 137 -11.75 -0.13 -13.71
CA GLU A 137 -10.80 -0.58 -12.69
C GLU A 137 -10.17 -1.92 -13.08
N THR A 138 -10.99 -2.86 -13.57
CA THR A 138 -10.53 -4.16 -14.07
C THR A 138 -9.64 -4.02 -15.30
N ARG A 139 -9.99 -3.12 -16.22
CA ARG A 139 -9.18 -2.85 -17.42
C ARG A 139 -7.80 -2.29 -17.04
N ASP A 140 -7.75 -1.36 -16.09
CA ASP A 140 -6.49 -0.77 -15.64
C ASP A 140 -5.63 -1.82 -14.90
N ALA A 141 -6.24 -2.71 -14.12
CA ALA A 141 -5.56 -3.86 -13.50
C ALA A 141 -5.01 -4.83 -14.54
N LEU A 142 -5.80 -5.17 -15.58
CA LEU A 142 -5.36 -6.04 -16.68
C LEU A 142 -4.23 -5.42 -17.50
N LYS A 143 -4.28 -4.10 -17.72
CA LYS A 143 -3.18 -3.38 -18.37
C LYS A 143 -1.90 -3.46 -17.54
N ALA A 144 -1.99 -3.27 -16.23
CA ALA A 144 -0.85 -3.35 -15.33
C ALA A 144 -0.25 -4.77 -15.32
N GLU A 145 -1.09 -5.81 -15.19
CA GLU A 145 -0.66 -7.21 -15.24
C GLU A 145 0.02 -7.55 -16.58
N LEU A 146 -0.56 -7.12 -17.71
CA LEU A 146 0.06 -7.31 -19.02
C LEU A 146 1.42 -6.60 -19.09
N SER A 147 1.53 -5.40 -18.55
CA SER A 147 2.80 -4.66 -18.53
C SER A 147 3.87 -5.39 -17.74
N GLU A 148 3.55 -5.91 -16.55
CA GLU A 148 4.49 -6.69 -15.73
C GLU A 148 4.96 -7.95 -16.48
N ILE A 149 4.04 -8.69 -17.11
CA ILE A 149 4.38 -9.87 -17.89
C ILE A 149 5.35 -9.52 -19.01
N LEU A 150 5.06 -8.44 -19.78
CA LEU A 150 5.87 -8.07 -20.92
C LEU A 150 7.22 -7.49 -20.54
N VAL A 151 7.31 -6.69 -19.49
CA VAL A 151 8.60 -6.22 -18.95
C VAL A 151 9.49 -7.41 -18.57
N HIS A 152 8.90 -8.43 -17.95
CA HIS A 152 9.64 -9.65 -17.59
C HIS A 152 10.07 -10.47 -18.82
N ASP A 153 9.15 -10.74 -19.76
CA ASP A 153 9.38 -11.62 -20.90
C ASP A 153 10.33 -11.02 -21.94
N TYR A 154 10.34 -9.70 -22.03
CA TYR A 154 11.30 -8.94 -22.86
C TYR A 154 12.55 -8.49 -22.07
N HIS A 155 12.78 -9.03 -20.87
CA HIS A 155 13.99 -8.76 -20.07
C HIS A 155 14.29 -7.28 -19.82
N GLY A 156 13.21 -6.45 -19.76
CA GLY A 156 13.31 -5.00 -19.56
C GLY A 156 13.52 -4.18 -20.84
N GLU A 157 13.55 -4.80 -22.03
CA GLU A 157 13.57 -4.09 -23.31
C GLU A 157 12.26 -3.33 -23.59
N VAL A 158 11.14 -3.85 -23.05
CA VAL A 158 9.84 -3.18 -22.99
C VAL A 158 9.67 -2.59 -21.60
N ILE A 159 9.34 -1.31 -21.50
CA ILE A 159 9.20 -0.58 -20.22
C ILE A 159 7.79 -0.16 -19.90
N GLU A 160 6.94 -0.03 -20.91
CA GLU A 160 5.51 0.31 -20.74
C GLU A 160 4.66 -0.25 -21.87
N VAL A 161 3.38 -0.49 -21.58
CA VAL A 161 2.40 -1.00 -22.55
C VAL A 161 1.23 -0.04 -22.67
N TYR A 162 0.86 0.28 -23.89
CA TYR A 162 -0.29 1.10 -24.25
C TYR A 162 -1.36 0.22 -24.91
N LEU A 163 -2.63 0.44 -24.57
CA LEU A 163 -3.76 -0.12 -25.30
C LEU A 163 -4.14 0.85 -26.41
N THR A 164 -3.93 0.50 -27.66
CA THR A 164 -4.15 1.38 -28.82
C THR A 164 -5.52 1.17 -29.47
N ASP A 165 -6.02 -0.07 -29.49
CA ASP A 165 -7.37 -0.44 -29.85
C ASP A 165 -7.99 -1.21 -28.68
N TYR A 166 -9.23 -0.87 -28.30
CA TYR A 166 -9.95 -1.58 -27.24
C TYR A 166 -11.45 -1.51 -27.49
N VAL A 167 -11.95 -2.45 -28.25
CA VAL A 167 -13.36 -2.47 -28.69
C VAL A 167 -13.98 -3.84 -28.46
N THR A 168 -15.10 -3.88 -27.75
CA THR A 168 -15.91 -5.11 -27.52
C THR A 168 -17.04 -5.22 -28.52
N GLN A 169 -17.32 -6.41 -28.95
CA GLN A 169 -18.45 -6.75 -29.85
C GLN A 169 -19.18 -8.00 -29.34
#